data_d7a69e25de3084c2627cdf70f342f36c
#
_entry.id   d7a69e25de3084c2627cdf70f342f36c
#
_cell.length_a   1.000
_cell.length_b   1.000
_cell.length_c   1.000
_cell.angle_alpha   90.00
_cell.angle_beta   90.00
_cell.angle_gamma   90.00
#
_symmetry.space_group_name_H-M   'P 1'
#
loop_
_entity.id
_entity.type
_entity.pdbx_description
1 polymer ?
#
loop_
_entity_poly.entity_id
_entity_poly.type
_entity_poly.pdbx_seq_one_letter_code
_entity_poly.pdbx_strand_id
1 'polypeptide(L)'
;MEDVVSRLSPKAQHDYKLVRRAVDDQDQAAYAELMERYRESIYYMLLKMVNNSDDADDLTIEAFGKAFSRLTQYQPNYAFSTWMFKIASNNCIDFIRKERKKRTMSIDTGMRNEDGDNVTYDIEANVRDPEEEMMRNQRMKAMRQVVDK
;
A
#
# COMPACT_ATOMS: atom_id res chain seq x y z
N MET A 1 1.45 -16.44 20.44
CA MET A 1 1.28 -16.24 19.00
C MET A 1 -0.05 -16.71 18.49
N GLU A 2 -0.46 -17.91 18.86
CA GLU A 2 -1.74 -18.45 18.39
C GLU A 2 -2.91 -17.57 18.83
N ASP A 3 -2.87 -17.04 20.05
CA ASP A 3 -3.94 -16.18 20.55
C ASP A 3 -4.07 -14.88 19.75
N VAL A 4 -2.93 -14.34 19.31
CA VAL A 4 -2.93 -13.11 18.51
C VAL A 4 -3.51 -13.40 17.12
N VAL A 5 -3.08 -14.50 16.51
CA VAL A 5 -3.56 -14.90 15.18
C VAL A 5 -5.07 -15.19 15.22
N SER A 6 -5.57 -15.83 16.28
CA SER A 6 -6.98 -16.15 16.39
C SER A 6 -7.88 -14.93 16.46
N ARG A 7 -7.34 -13.77 16.85
CA ARG A 7 -8.08 -12.50 16.88
C ARG A 7 -8.22 -11.86 15.51
N LEU A 8 -7.43 -12.30 14.53
CA LEU A 8 -7.53 -11.78 13.18
C LEU A 8 -8.77 -12.33 12.48
N SER A 9 -9.25 -11.59 11.48
CA SER A 9 -10.33 -12.07 10.63
C SER A 9 -9.89 -13.33 9.89
N PRO A 10 -10.84 -14.15 9.38
CA PRO A 10 -10.46 -15.32 8.58
C PRO A 10 -9.57 -14.98 7.39
N LYS A 11 -9.82 -13.86 6.73
CA LYS A 11 -9.00 -13.39 5.61
C LYS A 11 -7.58 -13.07 6.09
N ALA A 12 -7.46 -12.37 7.22
CA ALA A 12 -6.16 -12.02 7.77
C ALA A 12 -5.39 -13.24 8.27
N GLN A 13 -6.10 -14.24 8.79
CA GLN A 13 -5.48 -15.51 9.18
C GLN A 13 -4.92 -16.25 7.98
N HIS A 14 -5.66 -16.24 6.87
CA HIS A 14 -5.19 -16.87 5.63
C HIS A 14 -3.94 -16.13 5.11
N ASP A 15 -3.95 -14.82 5.14
CA ASP A 15 -2.78 -14.02 4.75
C ASP A 15 -1.57 -14.37 5.62
N TYR A 16 -1.79 -14.53 6.91
CA TYR A 16 -0.69 -14.88 7.81
C TYR A 16 -0.08 -16.24 7.48
N LYS A 17 -0.92 -17.22 7.13
CA LYS A 17 -0.43 -18.52 6.68
C LYS A 17 0.44 -18.40 5.45
N LEU A 18 0.04 -17.54 4.50
CA LEU A 18 0.83 -17.28 3.30
C LEU A 18 2.17 -16.62 3.65
N VAL A 19 2.15 -15.67 4.59
CA VAL A 19 3.37 -15.03 5.05
C VAL A 19 4.33 -16.07 5.64
N ARG A 20 3.83 -16.96 6.49
CA ARG A 20 4.67 -17.99 7.10
C ARG A 20 5.27 -18.94 6.08
N ARG A 21 4.49 -19.35 5.09
CA ARG A 21 5.01 -20.19 4.01
C ARG A 21 6.08 -19.48 3.20
N ALA A 22 5.84 -18.20 2.90
CA ALA A 22 6.80 -17.42 2.13
C ALA A 22 8.12 -17.24 2.89
N VAL A 23 8.04 -16.94 4.18
CA VAL A 23 9.23 -16.69 5.00
C VAL A 23 9.94 -17.98 5.37
N ASP A 24 9.20 -18.97 5.90
CA ASP A 24 9.81 -20.17 6.45
C ASP A 24 10.26 -21.14 5.36
N ASP A 25 9.45 -21.28 4.31
CA ASP A 25 9.69 -22.28 3.26
C ASP A 25 10.23 -21.67 1.96
N GLN A 26 10.40 -20.35 1.90
CA GLN A 26 10.80 -19.64 0.69
C GLN A 26 9.84 -19.97 -0.47
N ASP A 27 8.56 -20.11 -0.16
CA ASP A 27 7.55 -20.54 -1.11
C ASP A 27 7.16 -19.40 -2.05
N GLN A 28 7.63 -19.47 -3.29
CA GLN A 28 7.37 -18.45 -4.29
C GLN A 28 5.88 -18.33 -4.62
N ALA A 29 5.15 -19.44 -4.56
CA ALA A 29 3.71 -19.41 -4.77
C ALA A 29 3.00 -18.60 -3.70
N ALA A 30 3.47 -18.65 -2.45
CA ALA A 30 2.89 -17.86 -1.37
C ALA A 30 3.12 -16.35 -1.60
N TYR A 31 4.33 -15.96 -2.03
CA TYR A 31 4.60 -14.57 -2.39
C TYR A 31 3.68 -14.11 -3.53
N ALA A 32 3.55 -14.94 -4.56
CA ALA A 32 2.70 -14.61 -5.71
C ALA A 32 1.25 -14.45 -5.31
N GLU A 33 0.75 -15.29 -4.43
CA GLU A 33 -0.64 -15.21 -3.97
C GLU A 33 -0.86 -13.94 -3.14
N LEU A 34 0.07 -13.59 -2.26
CA LEU A 34 -0.02 -12.34 -1.50
C LEU A 34 -0.07 -11.14 -2.43
N MET A 35 0.77 -11.12 -3.44
CA MET A 35 0.77 -10.04 -4.43
C MET A 35 -0.56 -9.98 -5.17
N GLU A 36 -1.06 -11.11 -5.64
CA GLU A 36 -2.31 -11.19 -6.39
C GLU A 36 -3.50 -10.69 -5.56
N ARG A 37 -3.51 -10.99 -4.27
CA ARG A 37 -4.60 -10.58 -3.39
C ARG A 37 -4.69 -9.08 -3.20
N TYR A 38 -3.57 -8.36 -3.27
CA TYR A 38 -3.52 -6.93 -2.90
C TYR A 38 -3.06 -5.99 -3.99
N ARG A 39 -2.54 -6.53 -5.09
CA ARG A 39 -1.97 -5.72 -6.16
C ARG A 39 -2.92 -4.66 -6.67
N GLU A 40 -4.13 -5.03 -6.97
CA GLU A 40 -5.11 -4.12 -7.54
C GLU A 40 -5.52 -3.02 -6.56
N SER A 41 -5.78 -3.41 -5.31
CA SER A 41 -6.17 -2.45 -4.27
C SER A 41 -5.06 -1.44 -4.01
N ILE A 42 -3.82 -1.90 -3.97
CA ILE A 42 -2.67 -1.03 -3.77
C ILE A 42 -2.49 -0.11 -4.97
N TYR A 43 -2.60 -0.64 -6.18
CA TYR A 43 -2.49 0.17 -7.38
C TYR A 43 -3.49 1.32 -7.37
N TYR A 44 -4.76 1.05 -7.08
CA TYR A 44 -5.78 2.10 -7.08
C TYR A 44 -5.58 3.11 -5.95
N MET A 45 -5.11 2.66 -4.79
CA MET A 45 -4.76 3.59 -3.72
C MET A 45 -3.65 4.55 -4.17
N LEU A 46 -2.59 3.99 -4.78
CA LEU A 46 -1.46 4.79 -5.24
C LEU A 46 -1.85 5.70 -6.40
N LEU A 47 -2.72 5.22 -7.29
CA LEU A 47 -3.21 6.03 -8.40
C LEU A 47 -3.93 7.29 -7.90
N LYS A 48 -4.71 7.17 -6.84
CA LYS A 48 -5.36 8.34 -6.23
C LYS A 48 -4.34 9.33 -5.68
N MET A 49 -3.22 8.83 -5.16
CA MET A 49 -2.21 9.67 -4.56
C MET A 49 -1.35 10.40 -5.59
N VAL A 50 -0.99 9.75 -6.69
CA VAL A 50 -0.08 10.34 -7.67
C VAL A 50 -0.76 10.80 -8.96
N ASN A 51 -1.96 10.33 -9.24
CA ASN A 51 -2.77 10.74 -10.39
C ASN A 51 -2.06 10.48 -11.73
N ASN A 52 -1.27 9.43 -11.80
CA ASN A 52 -0.51 9.05 -13.00
C ASN A 52 -0.38 7.53 -13.00
N SER A 53 -0.89 6.88 -14.05
CA SER A 53 -0.94 5.42 -14.10
C SER A 53 0.44 4.76 -14.16
N ASP A 54 1.38 5.37 -14.88
CA ASP A 54 2.73 4.82 -14.98
C ASP A 54 3.44 4.88 -13.63
N ASP A 55 3.31 6.00 -12.93
CA ASP A 55 3.89 6.15 -11.60
C ASP A 55 3.23 5.17 -10.62
N ALA A 56 1.91 5.01 -10.71
CA ALA A 56 1.20 4.08 -9.83
C ALA A 56 1.64 2.63 -10.06
N ASP A 57 1.86 2.24 -11.32
CA ASP A 57 2.38 0.90 -11.64
C ASP A 57 3.76 0.67 -11.03
N ASP A 58 4.67 1.62 -11.22
CA ASP A 58 6.03 1.53 -10.70
C ASP A 58 6.03 1.47 -9.17
N LEU A 59 5.23 2.31 -8.56
CA LEU A 59 5.13 2.36 -7.09
C LEU A 59 4.50 1.09 -6.51
N THR A 60 3.57 0.47 -7.24
CA THR A 60 2.99 -0.79 -6.81
C THR A 60 4.05 -1.88 -6.76
N ILE A 61 4.84 -2.01 -7.82
CA ILE A 61 5.93 -2.99 -7.88
C ILE A 61 6.96 -2.73 -6.79
N GLU A 62 7.33 -1.47 -6.63
CA GLU A 62 8.30 -1.05 -5.62
C GLU A 62 7.82 -1.34 -4.22
N ALA A 63 6.52 -1.11 -3.96
CA ALA A 63 5.93 -1.37 -2.64
C ALA A 63 6.00 -2.85 -2.29
N PHE A 64 5.68 -3.74 -3.24
CA PHE A 64 5.80 -5.18 -2.99
C PHE A 64 7.24 -5.61 -2.81
N GLY A 65 8.16 -5.03 -3.56
CA GLY A 65 9.59 -5.31 -3.38
C GLY A 65 10.05 -4.97 -1.97
N LYS A 66 9.68 -3.80 -1.47
CA LYS A 66 10.03 -3.38 -0.11
C LYS A 66 9.36 -4.26 0.94
N ALA A 67 8.07 -4.56 0.75
CA ALA A 67 7.34 -5.39 1.70
C ALA A 67 7.95 -6.78 1.80
N PHE A 68 8.22 -7.40 0.66
CA PHE A 68 8.76 -8.76 0.67
C PHE A 68 10.18 -8.83 1.22
N SER A 69 10.99 -7.79 0.99
CA SER A 69 12.33 -7.73 1.58
C SER A 69 12.28 -7.59 3.10
N ARG A 70 11.18 -7.12 3.65
CA ARG A 70 10.98 -6.92 5.09
C ARG A 70 9.94 -7.87 5.67
N LEU A 71 9.56 -8.91 4.93
CA LEU A 71 8.45 -9.77 5.33
C LEU A 71 8.73 -10.49 6.66
N THR A 72 9.99 -10.77 6.95
CA THR A 72 10.39 -11.36 8.22
C THR A 72 10.08 -10.46 9.43
N GLN A 73 9.90 -9.17 9.19
CA GLN A 73 9.63 -8.18 10.24
C GLN A 73 8.13 -8.06 10.55
N TYR A 74 7.29 -8.58 9.67
CA TYR A 74 5.85 -8.51 9.91
C TYR A 74 5.47 -9.38 11.10
N GLN A 75 4.63 -8.85 11.99
CA GLN A 75 4.10 -9.56 13.14
C GLN A 75 2.57 -9.53 13.12
N PRO A 76 1.91 -10.60 13.57
CA PRO A 76 0.46 -10.73 13.44
C PRO A 76 -0.37 -9.95 14.47
N ASN A 77 0.20 -8.94 15.13
CA ASN A 77 -0.57 -8.06 16.03
C ASN A 77 -1.65 -7.31 15.27
N TYR A 78 -1.50 -7.19 13.97
CA TYR A 78 -2.46 -6.56 13.06
C TYR A 78 -2.40 -7.28 11.71
N ALA A 79 -3.39 -7.06 10.88
CA ALA A 79 -3.51 -7.77 9.60
C ALA A 79 -2.36 -7.44 8.67
N PHE A 80 -1.96 -8.42 7.84
CA PHE A 80 -0.95 -8.21 6.81
C PHE A 80 -1.33 -7.06 5.88
N SER A 81 -2.62 -6.95 5.52
CA SER A 81 -3.08 -5.87 4.66
C SER A 81 -2.76 -4.50 5.24
N THR A 82 -2.98 -4.31 6.54
CA THR A 82 -2.66 -3.04 7.21
C THR A 82 -1.18 -2.72 7.10
N TRP A 83 -0.34 -3.71 7.35
CA TRP A 83 1.11 -3.56 7.26
C TRP A 83 1.54 -3.23 5.82
N MET A 84 0.99 -3.97 4.85
CA MET A 84 1.33 -3.79 3.44
C MET A 84 0.91 -2.41 2.91
N PHE A 85 -0.32 -1.99 3.22
CA PHE A 85 -0.82 -0.68 2.77
C PHE A 85 -0.01 0.46 3.38
N LYS A 86 0.45 0.30 4.61
CA LYS A 86 1.28 1.31 5.26
C LYS A 86 2.63 1.44 4.55
N ILE A 87 3.24 0.33 4.20
CA ILE A 87 4.52 0.35 3.44
C ILE A 87 4.31 1.05 2.10
N ALA A 88 3.24 0.68 1.40
CA ALA A 88 2.95 1.26 0.07
C ALA A 88 2.69 2.76 0.16
N SER A 89 1.89 3.20 1.13
CA SER A 89 1.58 4.62 1.26
C SER A 89 2.80 5.43 1.69
N ASN A 90 3.60 4.93 2.61
CA ASN A 90 4.82 5.62 3.04
C ASN A 90 5.81 5.75 1.88
N ASN A 91 5.95 4.70 1.07
CA ASN A 91 6.81 4.74 -0.10
C ASN A 91 6.32 5.77 -1.12
N CYS A 92 5.01 5.85 -1.29
CA CYS A 92 4.41 6.83 -2.20
C CYS A 92 4.60 8.26 -1.70
N ILE A 93 4.46 8.48 -0.41
CA ILE A 93 4.69 9.79 0.19
C ILE A 93 6.13 10.24 -0.05
N ASP A 94 7.10 9.34 0.13
CA ASP A 94 8.50 9.63 -0.16
C ASP A 94 8.70 9.99 -1.63
N PHE A 95 8.05 9.27 -2.53
CA PHE A 95 8.11 9.57 -3.96
C PHE A 95 7.58 10.97 -4.25
N ILE A 96 6.43 11.34 -3.67
CA ILE A 96 5.82 12.65 -3.87
C ILE A 96 6.75 13.75 -3.37
N ARG A 97 7.38 13.55 -2.20
CA ARG A 97 8.34 14.52 -1.66
C ARG A 97 9.52 14.73 -2.58
N LYS A 98 10.07 13.64 -3.12
CA LYS A 98 11.20 13.71 -4.03
C LYS A 98 10.84 14.41 -5.33
N GLU A 99 9.67 14.11 -5.88
CA GLU A 99 9.21 14.74 -7.11
C GLU A 99 8.99 16.25 -6.93
N ARG A 100 8.43 16.67 -5.80
CA ARG A 100 8.24 18.08 -5.49
C ARG A 100 9.57 18.79 -5.33
N LYS A 101 10.51 18.16 -4.66
CA LYS A 101 11.85 18.72 -4.48
C LYS A 101 12.54 18.92 -5.82
N LYS A 102 12.42 17.96 -6.72
CA LYS A 102 12.98 18.08 -8.08
C LYS A 102 12.36 19.24 -8.83
N ARG A 103 11.04 19.43 -8.76
CA ARG A 103 10.36 20.53 -9.42
C ARG A 103 10.85 21.88 -8.89
N THR A 104 11.00 21.97 -7.59
CA THR A 104 11.46 23.20 -6.95
C THR A 104 12.86 23.57 -7.40
N MET A 105 13.76 22.59 -7.41
CA MET A 105 15.13 22.80 -7.86
C MET A 105 15.20 23.14 -9.35
N SER A 106 14.34 22.52 -10.14
CA SER A 106 14.27 22.71 -11.57
C SER A 106 13.79 24.11 -11.94
N ILE A 107 12.84 24.64 -11.19
CA ILE A 107 12.27 25.97 -11.46
C ILE A 107 13.17 27.07 -10.91
N ASP A 108 14.05 26.74 -10.01
CA ASP A 108 15.00 27.69 -9.38
C ASP A 108 14.30 28.96 -8.92
N THR A 109 13.22 28.82 -8.25
CA THR A 109 12.47 29.97 -7.78
C THR A 109 12.58 30.07 -6.28
N GLY A 110 12.48 31.28 -5.80
CA GLY A 110 12.37 31.50 -4.38
C GLY A 110 11.06 30.99 -3.79
N MET A 111 10.23 30.38 -4.60
CA MET A 111 8.96 29.85 -4.12
C MET A 111 9.19 28.64 -3.23
N ARG A 112 8.84 28.79 -1.99
CA ARG A 112 8.99 27.73 -1.01
C ARG A 112 7.87 26.75 -1.07
N ASN A 113 8.16 25.56 -0.67
CA ASN A 113 7.21 24.46 -0.68
C ASN A 113 6.40 24.36 0.59
N GLU A 114 5.89 25.47 1.06
CA GLU A 114 4.97 25.43 2.18
C GLU A 114 3.76 24.56 1.82
N ASP A 115 3.29 24.71 0.58
CA ASP A 115 2.19 23.91 0.07
C ASP A 115 2.57 22.42 -0.03
N GLY A 116 3.82 22.13 -0.33
CA GLY A 116 4.30 20.76 -0.42
C GLY A 116 4.22 20.01 0.88
N ASP A 117 4.62 20.65 1.96
CA ASP A 117 4.56 20.04 3.28
C ASP A 117 3.10 19.80 3.70
N ASN A 118 2.23 20.76 3.41
CA ASN A 118 0.81 20.63 3.73
C ASN A 118 0.17 19.46 2.97
N VAL A 119 0.48 19.32 1.69
CA VAL A 119 -0.06 18.25 0.88
C VAL A 119 0.42 16.89 1.38
N THR A 120 1.69 16.79 1.77
CA THR A 120 2.22 15.56 2.32
C THR A 120 1.50 15.18 3.62
N TYR A 121 1.24 16.16 4.45
CA TYR A 121 0.50 15.95 5.70
C TYR A 121 -0.92 15.47 5.42
N ASP A 122 -1.58 16.08 4.44
CA ASP A 122 -2.93 15.68 4.05
C ASP A 122 -2.98 14.25 3.54
N ILE A 123 -1.97 13.84 2.78
CA ILE A 123 -1.88 12.47 2.29
C ILE A 123 -1.75 11.48 3.45
N GLU A 124 -0.93 11.79 4.43
CA GLU A 124 -0.76 10.95 5.61
C GLU A 124 -2.08 10.83 6.39
N ALA A 125 -2.80 11.93 6.53
CA ALA A 125 -4.09 11.92 7.21
C ALA A 125 -5.12 11.07 6.46
N ASN A 126 -5.12 11.14 5.14
CA ASN A 126 -6.04 10.39 4.29
C ASN A 126 -5.77 8.89 4.30
N VAL A 127 -4.57 8.48 4.64
CA VAL A 127 -4.17 7.07 4.66
C VAL A 127 -4.14 6.53 6.10
N ARG A 128 -4.87 7.17 7.01
CA ARG A 128 -4.89 6.81 8.41
C ARG A 128 -5.37 5.38 8.66
N ASP A 129 -6.33 4.91 7.88
CA ASP A 129 -6.88 3.56 8.01
C ASP A 129 -6.87 2.85 6.65
N PRO A 130 -5.73 2.24 6.28
CA PRO A 130 -5.60 1.61 4.96
C PRO A 130 -6.56 0.45 4.73
N GLU A 131 -6.89 -0.30 5.77
CA GLU A 131 -7.79 -1.45 5.63
C GLU A 131 -9.21 -0.99 5.32
N GLU A 132 -9.68 0.03 6.00
CA GLU A 132 -10.99 0.61 5.73
C GLU A 132 -11.06 1.21 4.33
N GLU A 133 -10.01 1.88 3.92
CA GLU A 133 -9.89 2.45 2.58
C GLU A 133 -9.96 1.36 1.51
N MET A 134 -9.27 0.25 1.74
CA MET A 134 -9.31 -0.89 0.82
C MET A 134 -10.71 -1.46 0.70
N MET A 135 -11.42 -1.62 1.79
CA MET A 135 -12.78 -2.14 1.79
C MET A 135 -13.72 -1.21 1.03
N ARG A 136 -13.55 0.09 1.22
CA ARG A 136 -14.33 1.10 0.50
C ARG A 136 -14.10 1.02 -1.00
N ASN A 137 -12.86 0.89 -1.41
CA ASN A 137 -12.49 0.78 -2.81
C ASN A 137 -13.07 -0.48 -3.45
N GLN A 138 -13.05 -1.58 -2.73
CA GLN A 138 -13.64 -2.83 -3.21
C GLN A 138 -15.14 -2.71 -3.40
N ARG A 139 -15.83 -2.05 -2.47
CA ARG A 139 -17.28 -1.80 -2.59
C ARG A 139 -17.58 -0.94 -3.80
N MET A 140 -16.84 0.12 -4.01
CA MET A 140 -17.02 1.02 -5.16
C MET A 140 -16.81 0.27 -6.47
N LYS A 141 -15.80 -0.58 -6.52
CA LYS A 141 -15.53 -1.40 -7.70
C LYS A 141 -16.67 -2.36 -8.00
N ALA A 142 -17.18 -3.01 -6.97
CA ALA A 142 -18.33 -3.92 -7.12
C ALA A 142 -19.56 -3.20 -7.63
N MET A 143 -19.83 -2.01 -7.12
CA MET A 143 -20.95 -1.19 -7.58
C MET A 143 -20.80 -0.77 -9.03
N ARG A 144 -19.60 -0.40 -9.46
CA ARG A 144 -19.34 -0.05 -10.86
C ARG A 144 -19.57 -1.24 -11.78
N GLN A 145 -19.17 -2.43 -11.39
CA GLN A 145 -19.39 -3.64 -12.17
C GLN A 145 -20.87 -3.93 -12.36
N VAL A 146 -21.66 -3.69 -11.32
CA VAL A 146 -23.10 -3.89 -11.38
C VAL A 146 -23.76 -2.85 -12.31
N VAL A 147 -23.31 -1.60 -12.24
CA VAL A 147 -23.86 -0.52 -13.04
C VAL A 147 -23.51 -0.69 -14.53
N ASP A 148 -22.31 -1.17 -14.83
CA ASP A 148 -21.84 -1.33 -16.21
C ASP A 148 -22.49 -2.50 -16.93
N LYS A 149 -23.21 -3.33 -16.22
CA LYS A 149 -23.97 -4.42 -16.81
C LYS A 149 -25.41 -4.01 -17.06
#